data_1594fe98f5498ba02c2978e351c8c594
#
_entry.id   1594fe98f5498ba02c2978e351c8c594
#
_cell.length_a   1.000
_cell.length_b   1.000
_cell.length_c   1.000
_cell.angle_alpha   90.00
_cell.angle_beta   90.00
_cell.angle_gamma   90.00
#
_symmetry.space_group_name_H-M   'P 1'
#
loop_
_entity.id
_entity.type
_entity.pdbx_description
1 polymer ?
#
loop_
_entity_poly.entity_id
_entity_poly.type
_entity_poly.pdbx_seq_one_letter_code
_entity_poly.pdbx_strand_id
1 'polypeptide(L)'
;MYKRQALHTYIIIEQGEAVLFIDKHAAHERIRFEALKKEDHPIMAQLLLAPVSAELSREEAAAVLENKALLERCGFETEDFGGGDVLIRQIPSDVDVEDAKALLQELAGDLLAGKTLDPDSLRDNLLHTIACKSAIKAGWQTSDEELRRLVQEVLSRDDIKYCPHGRPVCVTLTKRQLEKQFKRV
;
A
#
# COMPACT_ATOMS: atom_id res chain seq x y z
N MET A 1 22.22 -15.40 -9.48
CA MET A 1 20.84 -15.31 -9.00
C MET A 1 19.92 -15.22 -10.20
N TYR A 2 19.13 -16.28 -10.48
CA TYR A 2 18.20 -16.35 -11.61
C TYR A 2 16.84 -15.81 -11.16
N LYS A 3 16.22 -14.95 -11.97
CA LYS A 3 14.92 -14.33 -11.67
C LYS A 3 13.94 -14.65 -12.78
N ARG A 4 12.77 -15.13 -12.43
CA ARG A 4 11.63 -15.22 -13.35
C ARG A 4 10.40 -14.65 -12.66
N GLN A 5 9.57 -13.97 -13.45
CA GLN A 5 8.23 -13.60 -13.03
C GLN A 5 7.26 -14.74 -13.37
N ALA A 6 6.44 -15.13 -12.41
CA ALA A 6 5.38 -16.11 -12.61
C ALA A 6 4.02 -15.44 -12.42
N LEU A 7 3.08 -15.73 -13.31
CA LEU A 7 1.69 -15.24 -13.27
C LEU A 7 1.58 -13.72 -13.14
N HIS A 8 2.57 -12.97 -13.61
CA HIS A 8 2.69 -11.51 -13.45
C HIS A 8 2.57 -11.00 -12.01
N THR A 9 2.55 -11.88 -11.03
CA THR A 9 2.32 -11.60 -9.61
C THR A 9 3.54 -11.94 -8.75
N TYR A 10 4.20 -13.05 -9.05
CA TYR A 10 5.29 -13.57 -8.21
C TYR A 10 6.64 -13.43 -8.88
N ILE A 11 7.67 -13.14 -8.07
CA ILE A 11 9.07 -13.18 -8.50
C ILE A 11 9.69 -14.44 -7.90
N ILE A 12 10.34 -15.26 -8.75
CA ILE A 12 11.01 -16.48 -8.34
C ILE A 12 12.52 -16.25 -8.37
N ILE A 13 13.18 -16.55 -7.27
CA ILE A 13 14.63 -16.40 -7.11
C ILE A 13 15.21 -17.70 -6.58
N GLU A 14 16.32 -18.13 -7.19
CA GLU A 14 17.15 -19.19 -6.63
C GLU A 14 18.30 -18.57 -5.83
N GLN A 15 18.45 -18.97 -4.58
CA GLN A 15 19.49 -18.50 -3.67
C GLN A 15 20.06 -19.69 -2.87
N GLY A 16 21.29 -20.08 -3.19
CA GLY A 16 21.91 -21.27 -2.57
C GLY A 16 21.08 -22.53 -2.82
N GLU A 17 20.70 -23.23 -1.76
CA GLU A 17 19.85 -24.43 -1.82
C GLU A 17 18.36 -24.12 -1.53
N ALA A 18 17.89 -22.92 -1.88
CA ALA A 18 16.52 -22.52 -1.68
C ALA A 18 15.97 -21.78 -2.89
N VAL A 19 14.65 -21.87 -3.06
CA VAL A 19 13.86 -21.07 -4.00
C VAL A 19 12.95 -20.16 -3.20
N LEU A 20 13.03 -18.87 -3.49
CA LEU A 20 12.22 -17.82 -2.88
C LEU A 20 11.12 -17.40 -3.85
N PHE A 21 9.90 -17.29 -3.32
CA PHE A 21 8.74 -16.74 -4.03
C PHE A 21 8.36 -15.44 -3.35
N ILE A 22 8.53 -14.32 -4.05
CA ILE A 22 8.17 -12.99 -3.55
C ILE A 22 6.86 -12.57 -4.21
N ASP A 23 5.86 -12.23 -3.40
CA ASP A 23 4.65 -11.56 -3.88
C ASP A 23 5.00 -10.10 -4.17
N LYS A 24 4.95 -9.73 -5.45
CA LYS A 24 5.30 -8.40 -5.94
C LYS A 24 4.43 -7.30 -5.31
N HIS A 25 3.12 -7.55 -5.20
CA HIS A 25 2.17 -6.62 -4.64
C HIS A 25 2.41 -6.43 -3.14
N ALA A 26 2.44 -7.53 -2.38
CA ALA A 26 2.69 -7.50 -0.94
C ALA A 26 4.04 -6.85 -0.58
N ALA A 27 5.08 -7.09 -1.40
CA ALA A 27 6.39 -6.47 -1.23
C ALA A 27 6.32 -4.95 -1.43
N HIS A 28 5.71 -4.50 -2.53
CA HIS A 28 5.63 -3.08 -2.85
C HIS A 28 4.77 -2.32 -1.83
N GLU A 29 3.63 -2.88 -1.43
CA GLU A 29 2.76 -2.35 -0.39
C GLU A 29 3.52 -2.14 0.94
N ARG A 30 4.27 -3.16 1.39
CA ARG A 30 5.05 -3.05 2.63
C ARG A 30 6.17 -2.03 2.54
N ILE A 31 6.93 -2.02 1.46
CA ILE A 31 8.00 -1.04 1.22
C ILE A 31 7.44 0.38 1.25
N ARG A 32 6.32 0.59 0.57
CA ARG A 32 5.65 1.90 0.51
C ARG A 32 5.15 2.34 1.88
N PHE A 33 4.48 1.45 2.61
CA PHE A 33 4.02 1.73 3.97
C PHE A 33 5.18 2.16 4.88
N GLU A 34 6.29 1.41 4.88
CA GLU A 34 7.46 1.74 5.70
C GLU A 34 8.13 3.06 5.28
N ALA A 35 8.09 3.40 3.99
CA ALA A 35 8.57 4.69 3.52
C ALA A 35 7.69 5.83 4.05
N LEU A 36 6.38 5.74 3.87
CA LEU A 36 5.41 6.73 4.36
C LEU A 36 5.47 6.89 5.88
N LYS A 37 5.64 5.79 6.61
CA LYS A 37 5.71 5.83 8.07
C LYS A 37 6.94 6.57 8.59
N LYS A 38 8.05 6.52 7.88
CA LYS A 38 9.32 7.19 8.26
C LYS A 38 9.33 8.69 7.97
N GLU A 39 8.38 9.18 7.18
CA GLU A 39 8.31 10.59 6.85
C GLU A 39 7.78 11.41 8.03
N ASP A 40 8.61 12.33 8.57
CA ASP A 40 8.23 13.29 9.62
C ASP A 40 7.50 14.53 9.09
N HIS A 41 7.46 14.69 7.76
CA HIS A 41 6.81 15.80 7.06
C HIS A 41 5.56 15.31 6.30
N PRO A 42 4.69 16.22 5.84
CA PRO A 42 3.54 15.85 5.01
C PRO A 42 3.94 15.07 3.76
N ILE A 43 3.14 14.07 3.41
CA ILE A 43 3.35 13.26 2.21
C ILE A 43 3.30 14.16 0.97
N MET A 44 4.21 13.91 0.03
CA MET A 44 4.21 14.62 -1.25
C MET A 44 2.87 14.41 -1.96
N ALA A 45 2.25 15.50 -2.38
CA ALA A 45 0.90 15.49 -2.91
C ALA A 45 0.81 16.24 -4.25
N GLN A 46 -0.21 15.90 -5.03
CA GLN A 46 -0.54 16.53 -6.30
C GLN A 46 -1.88 17.26 -6.22
N LEU A 47 -1.91 18.50 -6.69
CA LEU A 47 -3.14 19.26 -6.83
C LEU A 47 -3.94 18.75 -8.04
N LEU A 48 -5.22 18.52 -7.86
CA LEU A 48 -6.10 18.09 -8.93
C LEU A 48 -6.51 19.28 -9.81
N LEU A 49 -6.39 19.16 -11.13
CA LEU A 49 -6.84 20.19 -12.07
C LEU A 49 -8.35 20.48 -11.96
N ALA A 50 -9.13 19.46 -11.69
CA ALA A 50 -10.54 19.56 -11.34
C ALA A 50 -10.77 18.79 -10.03
N PRO A 51 -11.44 19.38 -9.03
CA PRO A 51 -11.79 18.69 -7.81
C PRO A 51 -12.66 17.45 -8.09
N VAL A 52 -12.45 16.39 -7.34
CA VAL A 52 -13.24 15.16 -7.42
C VAL A 52 -14.22 15.14 -6.27
N SER A 53 -15.53 14.99 -6.57
CA SER A 53 -16.56 14.85 -5.54
C SER A 53 -16.66 13.39 -5.09
N ALA A 54 -16.61 13.19 -3.77
CA ALA A 54 -16.86 11.92 -3.11
C ALA A 54 -18.16 12.01 -2.31
N GLU A 55 -19.13 11.18 -2.67
CA GLU A 55 -20.36 10.98 -1.92
C GLU A 55 -20.07 10.11 -0.71
N LEU A 56 -20.34 10.63 0.48
CA LEU A 56 -20.13 9.98 1.76
C LEU A 56 -21.44 9.98 2.56
N SER A 57 -21.57 9.09 3.52
CA SER A 57 -22.61 9.24 4.56
C SER A 57 -22.32 10.51 5.39
N ARG A 58 -23.33 11.03 6.08
CA ARG A 58 -23.16 12.20 6.95
C ARG A 58 -22.10 11.96 8.04
N GLU A 59 -22.04 10.73 8.54
CA GLU A 59 -21.09 10.34 9.58
C GLU A 59 -19.66 10.26 9.04
N GLU A 60 -19.48 9.70 7.83
CA GLU A 60 -18.20 9.66 7.14
C GLU A 60 -17.70 11.06 6.76
N ALA A 61 -18.57 11.90 6.20
CA ALA A 61 -18.23 13.29 5.88
C ALA A 61 -17.80 14.07 7.13
N ALA A 62 -18.52 13.94 8.23
CA ALA A 62 -18.15 14.55 9.50
C ALA A 62 -16.78 14.06 9.99
N ALA A 63 -16.51 12.75 9.93
CA ALA A 63 -15.23 12.17 10.33
C ALA A 63 -14.06 12.69 9.46
N VAL A 64 -14.26 12.80 8.12
CA VAL A 64 -13.27 13.40 7.21
C VAL A 64 -12.99 14.87 7.57
N LEU A 65 -14.05 15.66 7.77
CA LEU A 65 -13.93 17.09 8.07
C LEU A 65 -13.34 17.37 9.45
N GLU A 66 -13.61 16.54 10.46
CA GLU A 66 -13.01 16.62 11.79
C GLU A 66 -11.51 16.26 11.76
N ASN A 67 -11.07 15.43 10.84
CA ASN A 67 -9.69 14.96 10.74
C ASN A 67 -8.89 15.58 9.57
N LYS A 68 -9.30 16.76 9.08
CA LYS A 68 -8.62 17.44 7.96
C LYS A 68 -7.11 17.56 8.15
N ALA A 69 -6.64 17.99 9.32
CA ALA A 69 -5.22 18.15 9.58
C ALA A 69 -4.42 16.83 9.47
N LEU A 70 -5.03 15.69 9.84
CA LEU A 70 -4.43 14.38 9.66
C LEU A 70 -4.40 13.97 8.19
N LEU A 71 -5.49 14.20 7.47
CA LEU A 71 -5.60 13.92 6.03
C LEU A 71 -4.64 14.78 5.22
N GLU A 72 -4.46 16.07 5.56
CA GLU A 72 -3.46 16.95 4.94
C GLU A 72 -2.04 16.42 5.11
N ARG A 73 -1.69 15.93 6.30
CA ARG A 73 -0.40 15.25 6.51
C ARG A 73 -0.25 13.97 5.69
N CYS A 74 -1.37 13.31 5.37
CA CYS A 74 -1.44 12.15 4.49
C CYS A 74 -1.53 12.53 2.99
N GLY A 75 -1.43 13.80 2.63
CA GLY A 75 -1.43 14.29 1.26
C GLY A 75 -2.80 14.56 0.66
N PHE A 76 -3.88 14.58 1.48
CA PHE A 76 -5.22 14.91 1.03
C PHE A 76 -5.60 16.35 1.42
N GLU A 77 -6.16 17.10 0.48
CA GLU A 77 -6.88 18.33 0.77
C GLU A 77 -8.36 18.13 0.45
N THR A 78 -9.21 18.33 1.46
CA THR A 78 -10.66 18.08 1.38
C THR A 78 -11.46 19.30 1.79
N GLU A 79 -12.60 19.52 1.15
CA GLU A 79 -13.53 20.61 1.38
C GLU A 79 -14.96 20.10 1.49
N ASP A 80 -15.74 20.67 2.41
CA ASP A 80 -17.18 20.38 2.52
C ASP A 80 -17.93 20.97 1.32
N PHE A 81 -18.67 20.14 0.61
CA PHE A 81 -19.52 20.56 -0.49
C PHE A 81 -21.00 20.60 -0.12
N GLY A 82 -21.32 20.11 1.09
CA GLY A 82 -22.68 20.02 1.60
C GLY A 82 -23.40 18.72 1.23
N GLY A 83 -24.45 18.40 1.99
CA GLY A 83 -25.27 17.22 1.74
C GLY A 83 -24.64 15.85 2.06
N GLY A 84 -23.39 15.81 2.49
CA GLY A 84 -22.57 14.62 2.66
C GLY A 84 -21.50 14.49 1.59
N ASP A 85 -21.50 15.38 0.60
CA ASP A 85 -20.45 15.41 -0.42
C ASP A 85 -19.20 16.11 0.09
N VAL A 86 -18.04 15.53 -0.19
CA VAL A 86 -16.73 16.09 0.10
C VAL A 86 -15.95 16.25 -1.21
N LEU A 87 -15.41 17.45 -1.45
CA LEU A 87 -14.52 17.70 -2.57
C LEU A 87 -13.09 17.36 -2.21
N ILE A 88 -12.42 16.63 -3.08
CA ILE A 88 -10.99 16.32 -3.02
C ILE A 88 -10.27 17.28 -3.96
N ARG A 89 -9.38 18.12 -3.42
CA ARG A 89 -8.58 19.08 -4.20
C ARG A 89 -7.16 18.58 -4.42
N GLN A 90 -6.65 17.74 -3.50
CA GLN A 90 -5.29 17.25 -3.52
C GLN A 90 -5.27 15.80 -3.03
N ILE A 91 -4.40 14.99 -3.62
CA ILE A 91 -4.17 13.58 -3.25
C ILE A 91 -2.66 13.29 -3.19
N PRO A 92 -2.23 12.19 -2.53
CA PRO A 92 -0.85 11.75 -2.60
C PRO A 92 -0.36 11.62 -4.06
N SER A 93 0.88 12.04 -4.33
CA SER A 93 1.41 12.15 -5.70
C SER A 93 1.54 10.81 -6.43
N ASP A 94 1.54 9.71 -5.71
CA ASP A 94 1.64 8.34 -6.22
C ASP A 94 0.30 7.59 -6.27
N VAL A 95 -0.81 8.31 -6.02
CA VAL A 95 -2.17 7.79 -6.16
C VAL A 95 -2.76 8.28 -7.49
N ASP A 96 -3.39 7.39 -8.23
CA ASP A 96 -4.08 7.74 -9.47
C ASP A 96 -5.34 8.55 -9.18
N VAL A 97 -5.62 9.57 -10.00
CA VAL A 97 -6.81 10.43 -9.86
C VAL A 97 -8.11 9.62 -9.89
N GLU A 98 -8.13 8.56 -10.69
CA GLU A 98 -9.28 7.64 -10.81
C GLU A 98 -9.58 6.90 -9.50
N ASP A 99 -8.57 6.66 -8.68
CA ASP A 99 -8.71 5.99 -7.39
C ASP A 99 -9.03 6.96 -6.24
N ALA A 100 -8.96 8.28 -6.45
CA ALA A 100 -9.12 9.31 -5.41
C ALA A 100 -10.43 9.20 -4.62
N LYS A 101 -11.55 9.04 -5.33
CA LYS A 101 -12.88 8.89 -4.70
C LYS A 101 -12.95 7.64 -3.83
N ALA A 102 -12.55 6.49 -4.38
CA ALA A 102 -12.60 5.21 -3.67
C ALA A 102 -11.65 5.21 -2.46
N LEU A 103 -10.48 5.83 -2.61
CA LEU A 103 -9.52 5.96 -1.52
C LEU A 103 -10.08 6.82 -0.39
N LEU A 104 -10.68 8.00 -0.67
CA LEU A 104 -11.27 8.83 0.37
C LEU A 104 -12.42 8.10 1.10
N GLN A 105 -13.23 7.32 0.38
CA GLN A 105 -14.30 6.51 1.00
C GLN A 105 -13.73 5.46 1.96
N GLU A 106 -12.65 4.78 1.59
CA GLU A 106 -11.96 3.82 2.49
C GLU A 106 -11.37 4.54 3.72
N LEU A 107 -10.69 5.69 3.52
CA LEU A 107 -10.15 6.48 4.62
C LEU A 107 -11.26 7.00 5.56
N ALA A 108 -12.40 7.38 5.03
CA ALA A 108 -13.56 7.78 5.84
C ALA A 108 -14.06 6.62 6.71
N GLY A 109 -14.11 5.42 6.17
CA GLY A 109 -14.42 4.19 6.92
C GLY A 109 -13.40 3.91 8.02
N ASP A 110 -12.11 4.04 7.73
CA ASP A 110 -11.02 3.89 8.70
C ASP A 110 -11.11 4.92 9.84
N LEU A 111 -11.41 6.18 9.50
CA LEU A 111 -11.61 7.25 10.49
C LEU A 111 -12.80 6.95 11.42
N LEU A 112 -13.90 6.43 10.90
CA LEU A 112 -15.04 6.02 11.69
C LEU A 112 -14.73 4.83 12.61
N ALA A 113 -14.08 3.81 12.07
CA ALA A 113 -13.68 2.62 12.81
C ALA A 113 -12.61 2.94 13.86
N GLY A 114 -11.73 3.89 13.56
CA GLY A 114 -10.60 4.29 14.38
C GLY A 114 -10.89 5.35 15.44
N LYS A 115 -12.14 5.78 15.66
CA LYS A 115 -12.51 6.84 16.63
C LYS A 115 -11.99 6.60 18.07
N THR A 116 -11.71 5.35 18.43
CA THR A 116 -11.20 4.97 19.75
C THR A 116 -9.70 4.70 19.77
N LEU A 117 -9.02 4.81 18.62
CA LEU A 117 -7.58 4.59 18.51
C LEU A 117 -6.82 5.85 18.96
N ASP A 118 -5.59 5.63 19.40
CA ASP A 118 -4.64 6.73 19.56
C ASP A 118 -4.25 7.33 18.20
N PRO A 119 -3.78 8.59 18.16
CA PRO A 119 -3.49 9.29 16.90
C PRO A 119 -2.44 8.60 16.02
N ASP A 120 -1.45 7.91 16.61
CA ASP A 120 -0.40 7.23 15.86
C ASP A 120 -0.94 5.96 15.18
N SER A 121 -1.74 5.17 15.89
CA SER A 121 -2.42 4.00 15.34
C SER A 121 -3.41 4.39 14.23
N LEU A 122 -4.14 5.48 14.41
CA LEU A 122 -5.04 6.00 13.37
C LEU A 122 -4.26 6.43 12.12
N ARG A 123 -3.16 7.16 12.31
CA ARG A 123 -2.25 7.55 11.22
C ARG A 123 -1.71 6.32 10.48
N ASP A 124 -1.24 5.32 11.20
CA ASP A 124 -0.72 4.07 10.61
C ASP A 124 -1.78 3.36 9.76
N ASN A 125 -3.05 3.31 10.19
CA ASN A 125 -4.14 2.75 9.41
C ASN A 125 -4.37 3.53 8.10
N LEU A 126 -4.39 4.86 8.15
CA LEU A 126 -4.54 5.68 6.94
C LEU A 126 -3.37 5.50 5.97
N LEU A 127 -2.12 5.48 6.48
CA LEU A 127 -0.93 5.22 5.66
C LEU A 127 -0.96 3.83 5.03
N HIS A 128 -1.51 2.85 5.72
CA HIS A 128 -1.70 1.50 5.20
C HIS A 128 -2.66 1.50 4.01
N THR A 129 -3.82 2.13 4.14
CA THR A 129 -4.82 2.24 3.06
C THR A 129 -4.22 2.97 1.84
N ILE A 130 -3.47 4.06 2.07
CA ILE A 130 -2.77 4.79 1.01
C ILE A 130 -1.71 3.91 0.32
N ALA A 131 -0.87 3.21 1.09
CA ALA A 131 0.16 2.32 0.55
C ALA A 131 -0.42 1.20 -0.29
N CYS A 132 -1.58 0.65 0.09
CA CYS A 132 -2.29 -0.37 -0.67
C CYS A 132 -2.77 0.16 -2.04
N LYS A 133 -3.29 1.38 -2.09
CA LYS A 133 -3.77 1.99 -3.35
C LYS A 133 -2.64 2.43 -4.28
N SER A 134 -1.52 2.90 -3.72
CA SER A 134 -0.34 3.31 -4.49
C SER A 134 0.57 2.13 -4.87
N ALA A 135 0.31 0.92 -4.34
CA ALA A 135 1.11 -0.25 -4.66
C ALA A 135 0.88 -0.72 -6.10
N ILE A 136 1.92 -1.35 -6.66
CA ILE A 136 1.85 -1.99 -7.99
C ILE A 136 0.73 -3.03 -7.97
N LYS A 137 -0.32 -2.80 -8.76
CA LYS A 137 -1.46 -3.72 -8.86
C LYS A 137 -1.02 -5.08 -9.41
N ALA A 138 -1.60 -6.16 -8.89
CA ALA A 138 -1.35 -7.52 -9.37
C ALA A 138 -1.66 -7.61 -10.87
N GLY A 139 -0.75 -8.25 -11.64
CA GLY A 139 -0.91 -8.38 -13.11
C GLY A 139 -0.33 -7.24 -13.94
N TRP A 140 0.09 -6.13 -13.35
CA TRP A 140 0.77 -5.06 -14.09
C TRP A 140 2.15 -5.51 -14.59
N GLN A 141 2.47 -5.09 -15.82
CA GLN A 141 3.81 -5.29 -16.36
C GLN A 141 4.78 -4.36 -15.63
N THR A 142 5.76 -4.95 -14.99
CA THR A 142 6.83 -4.25 -14.28
C THR A 142 8.14 -4.52 -15.02
N SER A 143 8.94 -3.50 -15.23
CA SER A 143 10.23 -3.65 -15.91
C SER A 143 11.18 -4.54 -15.10
N ASP A 144 12.13 -5.18 -15.78
CA ASP A 144 13.14 -6.02 -15.13
C ASP A 144 13.99 -5.22 -14.12
N GLU A 145 14.18 -3.93 -14.36
CA GLU A 145 14.95 -3.06 -13.47
C GLU A 145 14.18 -2.79 -12.15
N GLU A 146 12.89 -2.48 -12.25
CA GLU A 146 12.01 -2.31 -11.07
C GLU A 146 11.90 -3.60 -10.27
N LEU A 147 11.75 -4.75 -10.93
CA LEU A 147 11.75 -6.05 -10.26
C LEU A 147 13.07 -6.34 -9.54
N ARG A 148 14.21 -5.93 -10.12
CA ARG A 148 15.51 -6.08 -9.46
C ARG A 148 15.62 -5.22 -8.22
N ARG A 149 15.19 -3.96 -8.28
CA ARG A 149 15.17 -3.05 -7.13
C ARG A 149 14.29 -3.61 -6.01
N LEU A 150 13.06 -4.01 -6.36
CA LEU A 150 12.13 -4.61 -5.41
C LEU A 150 12.73 -5.83 -4.68
N VAL A 151 13.35 -6.73 -5.44
CA VAL A 151 14.03 -7.90 -4.86
C VAL A 151 15.18 -7.51 -3.95
N GLN A 152 15.99 -6.53 -4.34
CA GLN A 152 17.10 -6.06 -3.50
C GLN A 152 16.60 -5.50 -2.18
N GLU A 153 15.54 -4.69 -2.20
CA GLU A 153 14.92 -4.16 -0.99
C GLU A 153 14.37 -5.27 -0.09
N VAL A 154 13.61 -6.21 -0.63
CA VAL A 154 13.07 -7.33 0.15
C VAL A 154 14.16 -8.18 0.80
N LEU A 155 15.27 -8.42 0.08
CA LEU A 155 16.36 -9.25 0.60
C LEU A 155 17.30 -8.52 1.56
N SER A 156 17.34 -7.18 1.51
CA SER A 156 18.23 -6.37 2.36
C SER A 156 17.58 -5.91 3.66
N ARG A 157 16.26 -6.09 3.81
CA ARG A 157 15.49 -5.53 4.93
C ARG A 157 14.74 -6.62 5.70
N ASP A 158 15.01 -6.69 7.01
CA ASP A 158 14.34 -7.62 7.91
C ASP A 158 12.90 -7.22 8.30
N ASP A 159 12.55 -5.96 8.11
CA ASP A 159 11.23 -5.40 8.42
C ASP A 159 10.19 -5.69 7.33
N ILE A 160 10.63 -6.23 6.16
CA ILE A 160 9.77 -6.58 5.02
C ILE A 160 9.46 -8.08 4.99
N LYS A 161 8.90 -8.63 6.06
CA LYS A 161 8.53 -10.06 6.12
C LYS A 161 7.06 -10.31 5.80
N TYR A 162 6.21 -9.40 6.20
CA TYR A 162 4.76 -9.47 6.02
C TYR A 162 4.24 -8.13 5.47
N CYS A 163 3.26 -8.20 4.59
CA CYS A 163 2.53 -6.98 4.21
C CYS A 163 1.73 -6.47 5.42
N PRO A 164 1.25 -5.22 5.41
CA PRO A 164 0.45 -4.69 6.51
C PRO A 164 -0.80 -5.51 6.84
N HIS A 165 -1.36 -6.25 5.86
CA HIS A 165 -2.47 -7.20 6.05
C HIS A 165 -2.05 -8.56 6.64
N GLY A 166 -0.78 -8.75 7.01
CA GLY A 166 -0.27 -10.00 7.58
C GLY A 166 0.03 -11.11 6.57
N ARG A 167 -0.04 -10.85 5.25
CA ARG A 167 0.37 -11.83 4.24
C ARG A 167 1.89 -11.88 4.15
N PRO A 168 2.51 -13.08 4.03
CA PRO A 168 3.94 -13.17 3.85
C PRO A 168 4.35 -12.53 2.51
N VAL A 169 5.35 -11.66 2.57
CA VAL A 169 5.94 -11.03 1.37
C VAL A 169 6.80 -12.03 0.60
N CYS A 170 7.46 -12.93 1.31
CA CYS A 170 8.34 -13.93 0.73
C CYS A 170 8.11 -15.30 1.35
N VAL A 171 7.99 -16.33 0.51
CA VAL A 171 7.94 -17.73 0.91
C VAL A 171 9.20 -18.43 0.40
N THR A 172 9.87 -19.17 1.27
CA THR A 172 11.11 -19.91 0.94
C THR A 172 10.85 -21.39 0.93
N LEU A 173 11.25 -22.07 -0.15
CA LEU A 173 11.27 -23.50 -0.26
C LEU A 173 12.72 -24.01 -0.36
N THR A 174 13.17 -24.76 0.63
CA THR A 174 14.49 -25.40 0.59
C THR A 174 14.50 -26.57 -0.40
N LYS A 175 15.69 -26.91 -0.90
CA LYS A 175 15.89 -28.08 -1.77
C LYS A 175 15.27 -29.34 -1.17
N ARG A 176 15.51 -29.59 0.13
CA ARG A 176 14.95 -30.73 0.85
C ARG A 176 13.41 -30.74 0.85
N GLN A 177 12.78 -29.57 1.02
CA GLN A 177 11.31 -29.45 0.96
C GLN A 177 10.80 -29.76 -0.44
N LEU A 178 11.47 -29.26 -1.49
CA LEU A 178 11.14 -29.56 -2.88
C LEU A 178 11.31 -31.05 -3.19
N GLU A 179 12.45 -31.65 -2.84
CA GLU A 179 12.72 -33.06 -3.06
C GLU A 179 11.68 -33.95 -2.38
N LYS A 180 11.24 -33.59 -1.17
CA LYS A 180 10.17 -34.29 -0.46
C LYS A 180 8.85 -34.27 -1.24
N GLN A 181 8.49 -33.13 -1.89
CA GLN A 181 7.28 -33.05 -2.73
C GLN A 181 7.35 -34.00 -3.94
N PHE A 182 8.54 -34.18 -4.49
CA PHE A 182 8.79 -35.10 -5.61
C PHE A 182 9.13 -36.52 -5.17
N LYS A 183 8.98 -36.87 -3.86
CA LYS A 183 9.30 -38.19 -3.28
C LYS A 183 10.71 -38.66 -3.61
N ARG A 184 11.69 -37.74 -3.62
CA ARG A 184 13.10 -38.04 -3.88
C ARG A 184 13.91 -38.26 -2.61
N VAL A 185 13.32 -38.04 -1.45
CA VAL A 185 13.86 -38.28 -0.08
C VAL A 185 12.77 -38.87 0.77
#